data_004a6a625869de71b097b0a84aaa8849
#
_entry.id   004a6a625869de71b097b0a84aaa8849
#
_cell.length_a   1.000
_cell.length_b   1.000
_cell.length_c   1.000
_cell.angle_alpha   90.00
_cell.angle_beta   90.00
_cell.angle_gamma   90.00
#
_symmetry.space_group_name_H-M   'P 1'
#
loop_
_entity.id
_entity.type
_entity.pdbx_description
1 polymer ?
#
loop_
_entity_poly.entity_id
_entity_poly.type
_entity_poly.pdbx_seq_one_letter_code
_entity_poly.pdbx_strand_id
1 'polypeptide(L)'
;VTKQLERKAKGGSLLSAFELYQREKNEDPHGLNDKAEEWFEFCWNYLQKPAHDSLGIYHPENPFCLRSMSFTDFRRFPQLDINFEEDLTIIIGNNGQGKTSILYAIAKTLSWFTANILKEDSSGQRLNEHSDIRNDSDNNFSDISSNFFFGKGLKNISIRLSRSTLGAAERRESIIKPAKEVADIWRVINESRMVNLPIFALYSVERSHPFSKPAKDSIEKREDRFDAYNHALTGAGRFDHFVEWFIYLHKRTEAQGTSAIELLEEQVNNLKQSVENGLTSMMPLLEETQKKLLTAQMRKVTLQSVNMLTETAQMDIVSRAITTVVPSISRIWVETASGTDIIKVTNDLQDVTIEQLSDGQRVFLALVADLARRMIMLNPLLKNPLGGRGIVLIDEIELHLHPKWQQEVITILRTVFPNIQFVITTHSPIVLSTTETRCIREFRENSESGELFLDSPPIQTKGSENSEILEQVMGVFSTPPNIAESYLVSNFEKSLIGEKDALSAESLSLYNKIVSHFGQHSSELKKADSLIRLHRMKNKISKAKREKDN
;
A
#
# COMPACT_ATOMS: atom_id res chain seq x y z
N VAL A 1 -39.29 -17.39 -3.37
CA VAL A 1 -38.10 -16.51 -3.34
C VAL A 1 -37.44 -16.59 -1.95
N THR A 2 -38.16 -16.32 -0.84
CA THR A 2 -37.60 -16.26 0.52
C THR A 2 -36.92 -17.56 0.95
N LYS A 3 -37.55 -18.74 0.75
CA LYS A 3 -36.96 -20.06 1.09
C LYS A 3 -35.67 -20.36 0.32
N GLN A 4 -35.55 -19.87 -0.92
CA GLN A 4 -34.33 -20.06 -1.71
C GLN A 4 -33.20 -19.13 -1.23
N LEU A 5 -33.52 -17.90 -0.82
CA LEU A 5 -32.57 -16.97 -0.20
C LEU A 5 -32.07 -17.50 1.13
N GLU A 6 -32.98 -17.99 2.00
CA GLU A 6 -32.59 -18.62 3.29
C GLU A 6 -31.64 -19.81 3.08
N ARG A 7 -31.91 -20.66 2.08
CA ARG A 7 -31.02 -21.79 1.76
C ARG A 7 -29.65 -21.33 1.32
N LYS A 8 -29.57 -20.27 0.48
CA LYS A 8 -28.29 -19.70 0.04
C LYS A 8 -27.55 -19.02 1.20
N ALA A 9 -28.26 -18.27 2.04
CA ALA A 9 -27.70 -17.59 3.20
C ALA A 9 -27.14 -18.59 4.21
N LYS A 10 -27.91 -19.65 4.55
CA LYS A 10 -27.43 -20.77 5.39
C LYS A 10 -26.26 -21.53 4.76
N GLY A 11 -26.14 -21.52 3.43
CA GLY A 11 -24.99 -22.02 2.69
C GLY A 11 -23.79 -21.05 2.67
N GLY A 12 -23.85 -19.92 3.39
CA GLY A 12 -22.75 -18.97 3.56
C GLY A 12 -22.75 -17.78 2.58
N SER A 13 -23.83 -17.58 1.80
CA SER A 13 -23.91 -16.45 0.85
C SER A 13 -24.18 -15.14 1.58
N LEU A 14 -23.19 -14.24 1.58
CA LEU A 14 -23.27 -12.92 2.21
C LEU A 14 -24.39 -12.05 1.62
N LEU A 15 -24.48 -11.95 0.28
CA LEU A 15 -25.52 -11.16 -0.39
C LEU A 15 -26.93 -11.65 -0.06
N SER A 16 -27.13 -12.98 0.01
CA SER A 16 -28.46 -13.54 0.35
C SER A 16 -28.83 -13.29 1.82
N ALA A 17 -27.86 -13.34 2.73
CA ALA A 17 -28.07 -13.00 4.14
C ALA A 17 -28.40 -11.51 4.30
N PHE A 18 -27.69 -10.64 3.61
CA PHE A 18 -27.93 -9.20 3.63
C PHE A 18 -29.30 -8.83 3.04
N GLU A 19 -29.70 -9.45 1.92
CA GLU A 19 -31.04 -9.25 1.33
C GLU A 19 -32.16 -9.69 2.29
N LEU A 20 -31.97 -10.80 3.01
CA LEU A 20 -32.90 -11.25 4.04
C LEU A 20 -32.96 -10.26 5.21
N TYR A 21 -31.82 -9.79 5.70
CA TYR A 21 -31.77 -8.75 6.74
C TYR A 21 -32.55 -7.50 6.33
N GLN A 22 -32.34 -6.99 5.13
CA GLN A 22 -33.05 -5.79 4.66
C GLN A 22 -34.57 -6.01 4.56
N ARG A 23 -35.02 -7.18 4.11
CA ARG A 23 -36.45 -7.50 4.01
C ARG A 23 -37.11 -7.59 5.39
N GLU A 24 -36.53 -8.36 6.29
CA GLU A 24 -37.05 -8.52 7.65
C GLU A 24 -37.06 -7.17 8.41
N LYS A 25 -36.03 -6.35 8.24
CA LYS A 25 -35.98 -4.99 8.80
C LYS A 25 -37.07 -4.06 8.24
N ASN A 26 -37.40 -4.17 6.95
CA ASN A 26 -38.45 -3.36 6.33
C ASN A 26 -39.85 -3.83 6.72
N GLU A 27 -40.05 -5.11 7.00
CA GLU A 27 -41.32 -5.68 7.46
C GLU A 27 -41.59 -5.34 8.94
N ASP A 28 -40.54 -5.20 9.76
CA ASP A 28 -40.61 -4.79 11.16
C ASP A 28 -39.63 -3.63 11.48
N PRO A 29 -39.99 -2.37 11.20
CA PRO A 29 -39.12 -1.21 11.43
C PRO A 29 -38.79 -0.96 12.91
N HIS A 30 -39.54 -1.55 13.85
CA HIS A 30 -39.36 -1.35 15.28
C HIS A 30 -38.40 -2.36 15.93
N GLY A 31 -37.84 -3.29 15.16
CA GLY A 31 -36.68 -4.08 15.59
C GLY A 31 -36.96 -5.21 16.58
N LEU A 32 -38.21 -5.74 16.61
CA LEU A 32 -38.60 -6.87 17.46
C LEU A 32 -38.47 -8.25 16.78
N ASN A 33 -37.94 -8.28 15.54
CA ASN A 33 -37.88 -9.53 14.77
C ASN A 33 -36.55 -10.26 14.99
N ASP A 34 -36.58 -11.37 15.72
CA ASP A 34 -35.43 -12.24 15.99
C ASP A 34 -34.70 -12.70 14.70
N LYS A 35 -35.44 -12.81 13.59
CA LYS A 35 -34.84 -13.20 12.30
C LYS A 35 -34.01 -12.08 11.68
N ALA A 36 -34.41 -10.82 11.81
CA ALA A 36 -33.62 -9.69 11.34
C ALA A 36 -32.27 -9.63 12.07
N GLU A 37 -32.29 -9.85 13.41
CA GLU A 37 -31.07 -9.90 14.22
C GLU A 37 -30.18 -11.09 13.85
N GLU A 38 -30.74 -12.29 13.57
CA GLU A 38 -29.97 -13.45 13.10
C GLU A 38 -29.18 -13.14 11.84
N TRP A 39 -29.82 -12.53 10.83
CA TRP A 39 -29.16 -12.18 9.57
C TRP A 39 -28.22 -10.99 9.72
N PHE A 40 -28.52 -10.04 10.60
CA PHE A 40 -27.60 -8.97 10.95
C PHE A 40 -26.32 -9.53 11.57
N GLU A 41 -26.43 -10.39 12.59
CA GLU A 41 -25.28 -11.03 13.23
C GLU A 41 -24.45 -11.86 12.24
N PHE A 42 -25.11 -12.55 11.30
CA PHE A 42 -24.39 -13.25 10.23
C PHE A 42 -23.54 -12.27 9.39
N CYS A 43 -24.13 -11.17 8.94
CA CYS A 43 -23.42 -10.16 8.14
C CYS A 43 -22.31 -9.48 8.96
N TRP A 44 -22.61 -9.09 10.20
CA TRP A 44 -21.63 -8.46 11.08
C TRP A 44 -20.46 -9.39 11.37
N ASN A 45 -20.71 -10.64 11.70
CA ASN A 45 -19.67 -11.65 11.91
C ASN A 45 -18.85 -11.88 10.65
N TYR A 46 -19.46 -11.93 9.47
CA TYR A 46 -18.76 -12.07 8.21
C TYR A 46 -17.74 -10.94 7.98
N LEU A 47 -18.11 -9.71 8.35
CA LEU A 47 -17.24 -8.54 8.23
C LEU A 47 -16.16 -8.49 9.32
N GLN A 48 -16.42 -9.00 10.53
CA GLN A 48 -15.59 -8.76 11.71
C GLN A 48 -14.84 -9.99 12.23
N LYS A 49 -15.28 -11.21 11.89
CA LYS A 49 -14.70 -12.43 12.48
C LYS A 49 -13.20 -12.52 12.19
N PRO A 50 -12.38 -12.55 13.25
CA PRO A 50 -10.94 -12.72 13.11
C PRO A 50 -10.60 -14.20 12.86
N ALA A 51 -9.57 -14.41 12.07
CA ALA A 51 -8.79 -15.63 12.05
C ALA A 51 -7.37 -15.29 12.54
N HIS A 52 -6.65 -16.28 13.06
CA HIS A 52 -5.26 -16.15 13.45
C HIS A 52 -4.47 -17.26 12.78
N ASP A 53 -3.28 -16.94 12.31
CA ASP A 53 -2.37 -17.95 11.80
C ASP A 53 -1.70 -18.76 12.93
N SER A 54 -0.81 -19.68 12.57
CA SER A 54 -0.05 -20.50 13.52
C SER A 54 0.87 -19.68 14.45
N LEU A 55 1.16 -18.45 14.11
CA LEU A 55 1.97 -17.50 14.90
C LEU A 55 1.11 -16.54 15.73
N GLY A 56 -0.22 -16.67 15.67
CA GLY A 56 -1.17 -15.80 16.36
C GLY A 56 -1.35 -14.42 15.71
N ILE A 57 -0.87 -14.24 14.48
CA ILE A 57 -1.06 -13.00 13.73
C ILE A 57 -2.53 -12.92 13.27
N TYR A 58 -3.14 -11.75 13.49
CA TYR A 58 -4.52 -11.49 13.07
C TYR A 58 -4.64 -11.46 11.56
N HIS A 59 -5.62 -12.21 11.05
CA HIS A 59 -6.08 -12.12 9.66
C HIS A 59 -7.61 -12.02 9.65
N PRO A 60 -8.22 -11.26 8.72
CA PRO A 60 -9.66 -11.34 8.51
C PRO A 60 -10.02 -12.72 7.94
N GLU A 61 -11.05 -13.39 8.49
CA GLU A 61 -11.49 -14.69 7.97
C GLU A 61 -11.92 -14.60 6.51
N ASN A 62 -12.50 -13.46 6.12
CA ASN A 62 -12.96 -13.17 4.76
C ASN A 62 -12.11 -12.03 4.16
N PRO A 63 -10.99 -12.33 3.49
CA PRO A 63 -10.19 -11.32 2.82
C PRO A 63 -10.95 -10.72 1.64
N PHE A 64 -10.71 -9.43 1.38
CA PHE A 64 -11.20 -8.73 0.20
C PHE A 64 -10.02 -8.42 -0.71
N CYS A 65 -10.03 -8.95 -1.92
CA CYS A 65 -8.93 -8.75 -2.87
C CYS A 65 -9.42 -8.68 -4.34
N LEU A 66 -8.64 -8.01 -5.17
CA LEU A 66 -8.76 -8.01 -6.62
C LEU A 66 -8.07 -9.26 -7.18
N ARG A 67 -8.76 -10.03 -8.02
CA ARG A 67 -8.26 -11.28 -8.62
C ARG A 67 -7.77 -11.10 -10.04
N SER A 68 -8.56 -10.41 -10.86
CA SER A 68 -8.19 -10.20 -12.26
C SER A 68 -8.80 -8.94 -12.83
N MET A 69 -8.17 -8.41 -13.85
CA MET A 69 -8.73 -7.36 -14.71
C MET A 69 -8.49 -7.69 -16.17
N SER A 70 -9.47 -7.26 -17.00
CA SER A 70 -9.39 -7.31 -18.45
C SER A 70 -9.68 -5.92 -19.03
N PHE A 71 -8.89 -5.51 -19.98
CA PHE A 71 -8.96 -4.22 -20.64
C PHE A 71 -9.31 -4.44 -22.11
N THR A 72 -10.21 -3.64 -22.66
CA THR A 72 -10.51 -3.57 -24.09
C THR A 72 -10.47 -2.10 -24.52
N ASP A 73 -9.62 -1.78 -25.47
CA ASP A 73 -9.39 -0.44 -26.01
C ASP A 73 -9.23 0.65 -24.94
N PHE A 74 -8.50 0.30 -23.87
CA PHE A 74 -8.22 1.21 -22.78
C PHE A 74 -6.83 1.83 -22.95
N ARG A 75 -6.78 3.15 -23.18
CA ARG A 75 -5.53 3.91 -23.39
C ARG A 75 -4.68 3.29 -24.50
N ARG A 76 -3.55 2.68 -24.14
CA ARG A 76 -2.67 2.02 -25.10
C ARG A 76 -2.98 0.53 -25.32
N PHE A 77 -3.86 -0.06 -24.53
CA PHE A 77 -4.16 -1.48 -24.57
C PHE A 77 -5.33 -1.79 -25.50
N PRO A 78 -5.11 -2.44 -26.66
CA PRO A 78 -6.19 -3.00 -27.46
C PRO A 78 -6.93 -4.08 -26.67
N GLN A 79 -6.17 -5.03 -26.15
CA GLN A 79 -6.60 -6.09 -25.25
C GLN A 79 -5.48 -6.36 -24.25
N LEU A 80 -5.83 -6.49 -22.96
CA LEU A 80 -4.87 -6.87 -21.93
C LEU A 80 -5.60 -7.57 -20.79
N ASP A 81 -5.05 -8.69 -20.34
CA ASP A 81 -5.52 -9.41 -19.14
C ASP A 81 -4.43 -9.45 -18.09
N ILE A 82 -4.82 -9.30 -16.82
CA ILE A 82 -3.90 -9.40 -15.69
C ILE A 82 -4.56 -10.14 -14.53
N ASN A 83 -3.79 -11.05 -13.92
CA ASN A 83 -4.14 -11.73 -12.68
C ASN A 83 -3.30 -11.20 -11.53
N PHE A 84 -3.93 -10.99 -10.38
CA PHE A 84 -3.32 -10.46 -9.17
C PHE A 84 -3.19 -11.54 -8.11
N GLU A 85 -2.09 -11.51 -7.37
CA GLU A 85 -1.91 -12.29 -6.15
C GLU A 85 -2.69 -11.67 -4.98
N GLU A 86 -3.01 -12.46 -3.99
CA GLU A 86 -3.82 -11.99 -2.84
C GLU A 86 -3.09 -10.98 -1.95
N ASP A 87 -1.78 -11.05 -1.92
CA ASP A 87 -0.91 -10.29 -1.01
C ASP A 87 -0.09 -9.20 -1.70
N LEU A 88 0.50 -9.52 -2.84
CA LEU A 88 1.41 -8.62 -3.55
C LEU A 88 1.41 -8.90 -5.05
N THR A 89 1.27 -7.86 -5.86
CA THR A 89 1.55 -7.92 -7.30
C THR A 89 2.43 -6.74 -7.69
N ILE A 90 3.57 -7.02 -8.32
CA ILE A 90 4.50 -6.02 -8.83
C ILE A 90 4.43 -6.01 -10.35
N ILE A 91 4.11 -4.87 -10.94
CA ILE A 91 4.02 -4.70 -12.39
C ILE A 91 5.30 -4.02 -12.87
N ILE A 92 5.99 -4.65 -13.81
CA ILE A 92 7.25 -4.16 -14.38
C ILE A 92 7.15 -4.05 -15.91
N GLY A 93 8.03 -3.23 -16.47
CA GLY A 93 8.12 -2.98 -17.91
C GLY A 93 8.74 -1.64 -18.22
N ASN A 94 8.96 -1.34 -19.48
CA ASN A 94 9.57 -0.10 -19.93
C ASN A 94 8.68 1.14 -19.66
N ASN A 95 9.29 2.32 -19.74
CA ASN A 95 8.55 3.58 -19.66
C ASN A 95 7.51 3.65 -20.79
N GLY A 96 6.33 4.15 -20.44
CA GLY A 96 5.23 4.27 -21.40
C GLY A 96 4.47 2.95 -21.67
N GLN A 97 4.84 1.78 -21.14
CA GLN A 97 4.09 0.52 -21.35
C GLN A 97 2.73 0.45 -20.62
N GLY A 98 2.39 1.44 -19.81
CA GLY A 98 1.06 1.55 -19.21
C GLY A 98 0.93 1.02 -17.79
N LYS A 99 2.02 0.80 -17.06
CA LYS A 99 2.00 0.39 -15.64
C LYS A 99 1.10 1.27 -14.79
N THR A 100 1.34 2.58 -14.81
CA THR A 100 0.52 3.59 -14.11
C THR A 100 -0.95 3.58 -14.59
N SER A 101 -1.21 3.26 -15.87
CA SER A 101 -2.57 3.16 -16.41
C SER A 101 -3.37 2.04 -15.76
N ILE A 102 -2.72 0.90 -15.45
CA ILE A 102 -3.36 -0.20 -14.73
C ILE A 102 -3.71 0.24 -13.31
N LEU A 103 -2.79 0.92 -12.59
CA LEU A 103 -3.09 1.42 -11.23
C LEU A 103 -4.26 2.40 -11.23
N TYR A 104 -4.32 3.34 -12.19
CA TYR A 104 -5.46 4.25 -12.30
C TYR A 104 -6.78 3.54 -12.64
N ALA A 105 -6.74 2.48 -13.44
CA ALA A 105 -7.92 1.68 -13.74
C ALA A 105 -8.44 0.96 -12.48
N ILE A 106 -7.53 0.40 -11.67
CA ILE A 106 -7.88 -0.19 -10.38
C ILE A 106 -8.48 0.89 -9.46
N ALA A 107 -7.84 2.06 -9.34
CA ALA A 107 -8.32 3.16 -8.51
C ALA A 107 -9.73 3.63 -8.92
N LYS A 108 -9.99 3.76 -10.23
CA LYS A 108 -11.34 4.08 -10.75
C LYS A 108 -12.37 3.03 -10.35
N THR A 109 -12.02 1.75 -10.42
CA THR A 109 -12.93 0.67 -10.01
C THR A 109 -13.18 0.70 -8.51
N LEU A 110 -12.12 0.86 -7.69
CA LEU A 110 -12.22 0.94 -6.22
C LEU A 110 -13.03 2.16 -5.76
N SER A 111 -13.04 3.25 -6.54
CA SER A 111 -13.81 4.45 -6.20
C SER A 111 -15.32 4.22 -6.11
N TRP A 112 -15.86 3.20 -6.77
CA TRP A 112 -17.27 2.83 -6.68
C TRP A 112 -17.60 2.17 -5.35
N PHE A 113 -16.66 1.42 -4.76
CA PHE A 113 -16.82 0.90 -3.39
C PHE A 113 -16.77 2.04 -2.38
N THR A 114 -15.73 2.90 -2.43
CA THR A 114 -15.59 4.00 -1.46
C THR A 114 -16.78 4.96 -1.52
N ALA A 115 -17.22 5.36 -2.71
CA ALA A 115 -18.36 6.26 -2.87
C ALA A 115 -19.64 5.71 -2.24
N ASN A 116 -19.93 4.41 -2.41
CA ASN A 116 -21.15 3.79 -1.90
C ASN A 116 -21.04 3.33 -0.44
N ILE A 117 -19.83 3.13 0.11
CA ILE A 117 -19.61 3.01 1.55
C ILE A 117 -19.93 4.35 2.24
N LEU A 118 -19.56 5.47 1.63
CA LEU A 118 -19.78 6.81 2.18
C LEU A 118 -21.24 7.24 2.09
N LYS A 119 -21.85 7.01 0.95
CA LYS A 119 -23.23 7.47 0.68
C LYS A 119 -23.91 6.56 -0.35
N GLU A 120 -25.14 6.19 -0.08
CA GLU A 120 -25.98 5.41 -0.99
C GLU A 120 -26.09 6.05 -2.36
N ASP A 121 -26.10 5.21 -3.39
CA ASP A 121 -26.22 5.59 -4.80
C ASP A 121 -25.22 6.65 -5.30
N SER A 122 -24.10 6.77 -4.62
CA SER A 122 -23.03 7.67 -5.03
C SER A 122 -22.28 7.13 -6.25
N SER A 123 -21.77 8.04 -7.07
CA SER A 123 -20.97 7.70 -8.25
C SER A 123 -19.49 7.67 -7.91
N GLY A 124 -18.81 6.59 -8.31
CA GLY A 124 -17.36 6.54 -8.38
C GLY A 124 -16.82 7.25 -9.64
N GLN A 125 -15.52 7.16 -9.83
CA GLN A 125 -14.85 7.74 -11.00
C GLN A 125 -15.25 6.97 -12.27
N ARG A 126 -15.68 7.72 -13.30
CA ARG A 126 -16.01 7.16 -14.62
C ARG A 126 -14.79 7.18 -15.53
N LEU A 127 -14.82 6.38 -16.59
CA LEU A 127 -13.83 6.49 -17.65
C LEU A 127 -13.97 7.84 -18.37
N ASN A 128 -12.83 8.46 -18.64
CA ASN A 128 -12.78 9.71 -19.38
C ASN A 128 -12.72 9.40 -20.87
N GLU A 129 -13.56 10.07 -21.64
CA GLU A 129 -13.69 9.88 -23.07
C GLU A 129 -12.41 10.23 -23.85
N HIS A 130 -11.72 11.30 -23.45
CA HIS A 130 -10.55 11.79 -24.17
C HIS A 130 -9.25 11.11 -23.79
N SER A 131 -9.13 10.59 -22.54
CA SER A 131 -7.88 10.06 -22.02
C SER A 131 -7.88 8.55 -21.81
N ASP A 132 -9.04 7.90 -21.71
CA ASP A 132 -9.13 6.49 -21.36
C ASP A 132 -9.53 5.59 -22.53
N ILE A 133 -10.12 6.16 -23.63
CA ILE A 133 -10.40 5.43 -24.86
C ILE A 133 -9.17 5.47 -25.76
N ARG A 134 -8.85 4.34 -26.39
CA ARG A 134 -7.72 4.25 -27.33
C ARG A 134 -8.02 5.04 -28.61
N ASN A 135 -7.09 5.88 -29.04
CA ASN A 135 -7.28 6.77 -30.19
C ASN A 135 -7.41 6.01 -31.52
N ASP A 136 -6.70 4.88 -31.68
CA ASP A 136 -6.67 4.09 -32.93
C ASP A 136 -7.57 2.85 -32.82
N SER A 137 -8.64 2.91 -32.03
CA SER A 137 -9.56 1.81 -31.84
C SER A 137 -10.58 1.75 -32.94
N ASP A 138 -10.77 0.57 -33.54
CA ASP A 138 -11.91 0.28 -34.42
C ASP A 138 -13.23 0.18 -33.62
N ASN A 139 -13.12 -0.04 -32.30
CA ASN A 139 -14.26 -0.05 -31.38
C ASN A 139 -14.53 1.37 -30.89
N ASN A 140 -15.79 1.78 -30.91
CA ASN A 140 -16.22 3.09 -30.42
C ASN A 140 -16.43 3.09 -28.90
N PHE A 141 -15.67 2.28 -28.14
CA PHE A 141 -15.81 2.17 -26.69
C PHE A 141 -14.51 1.68 -26.04
N SER A 142 -14.41 1.86 -24.72
CA SER A 142 -13.40 1.23 -23.86
C SER A 142 -14.06 0.54 -22.68
N ASP A 143 -13.60 -0.66 -22.36
CA ASP A 143 -14.05 -1.46 -21.22
C ASP A 143 -12.91 -1.80 -20.27
N ILE A 144 -13.21 -1.74 -18.97
CA ILE A 144 -12.41 -2.32 -17.90
C ILE A 144 -13.29 -3.28 -17.13
N SER A 145 -13.02 -4.57 -17.20
CA SER A 145 -13.67 -5.60 -16.40
C SER A 145 -12.79 -6.00 -15.23
N SER A 146 -13.32 -6.04 -14.02
CA SER A 146 -12.60 -6.36 -12.80
C SER A 146 -13.33 -7.41 -12.00
N ASN A 147 -12.61 -8.40 -11.46
CA ASN A 147 -13.16 -9.45 -10.63
C ASN A 147 -12.55 -9.39 -9.24
N PHE A 148 -13.40 -9.23 -8.23
CA PHE A 148 -13.00 -9.22 -6.83
C PHE A 148 -13.50 -10.48 -6.11
N PHE A 149 -12.80 -10.80 -5.04
CA PHE A 149 -13.12 -11.87 -4.13
C PHE A 149 -13.33 -11.29 -2.73
N PHE A 150 -14.40 -11.72 -2.05
CA PHE A 150 -14.67 -11.36 -0.67
C PHE A 150 -15.02 -12.61 0.13
N GLY A 151 -14.01 -13.35 0.55
CA GLY A 151 -14.16 -14.58 1.30
C GLY A 151 -14.96 -15.67 0.57
N LYS A 152 -15.27 -16.74 1.30
CA LYS A 152 -15.96 -17.93 0.73
C LYS A 152 -17.41 -17.65 0.33
N GLY A 153 -18.07 -16.70 1.00
CA GLY A 153 -19.49 -16.38 0.79
C GLY A 153 -19.75 -15.46 -0.40
N LEU A 154 -18.71 -14.83 -0.97
CA LEU A 154 -18.82 -13.94 -2.13
C LEU A 154 -17.56 -14.05 -2.99
N LYS A 155 -17.50 -15.11 -3.78
CA LYS A 155 -16.30 -15.49 -4.54
C LYS A 155 -16.02 -14.63 -5.77
N ASN A 156 -17.08 -14.11 -6.40
CA ASN A 156 -16.97 -13.37 -7.65
C ASN A 156 -17.81 -12.09 -7.57
N ILE A 157 -17.14 -10.95 -7.56
CA ILE A 157 -17.75 -9.63 -7.68
C ILE A 157 -17.21 -9.05 -8.99
N SER A 158 -18.01 -9.21 -10.05
CA SER A 158 -17.61 -8.75 -11.40
C SER A 158 -18.17 -7.35 -11.66
N ILE A 159 -17.29 -6.42 -11.97
CA ILE A 159 -17.58 -5.02 -12.25
C ILE A 159 -17.05 -4.71 -13.64
N ARG A 160 -17.81 -3.97 -14.44
CA ARG A 160 -17.34 -3.45 -15.72
C ARG A 160 -17.57 -1.94 -15.78
N LEU A 161 -16.50 -1.19 -15.97
CA LEU A 161 -16.55 0.21 -16.32
C LEU A 161 -16.45 0.33 -17.84
N SER A 162 -17.41 1.01 -18.44
CA SER A 162 -17.49 1.19 -19.89
C SER A 162 -17.64 2.67 -20.24
N ARG A 163 -17.05 3.07 -21.35
CA ARG A 163 -17.25 4.40 -21.94
C ARG A 163 -17.26 4.31 -23.45
N SER A 164 -18.32 4.81 -24.09
CA SER A 164 -18.39 4.96 -25.54
C SER A 164 -17.92 6.36 -25.95
N THR A 165 -17.39 6.47 -27.17
CA THR A 165 -17.05 7.75 -27.80
C THR A 165 -18.31 8.59 -28.09
N LEU A 166 -18.15 9.90 -28.21
CA LEU A 166 -19.22 10.78 -28.64
C LEU A 166 -19.67 10.40 -30.08
N GLY A 167 -20.98 10.25 -30.24
CA GLY A 167 -21.54 9.88 -31.55
C GLY A 167 -21.55 8.38 -31.85
N ALA A 168 -21.12 7.51 -30.95
CA ALA A 168 -21.27 6.06 -31.11
C ALA A 168 -22.74 5.67 -31.24
N ALA A 169 -23.04 4.80 -32.23
CA ALA A 169 -24.39 4.32 -32.52
C ALA A 169 -24.99 3.55 -31.33
N GLU A 170 -24.15 2.83 -30.56
CA GLU A 170 -24.53 2.08 -29.38
C GLU A 170 -23.77 2.61 -28.15
N ARG A 171 -24.49 2.92 -27.07
CA ARG A 171 -23.92 3.26 -25.78
C ARG A 171 -23.72 1.99 -24.98
N ARG A 172 -22.47 1.77 -24.53
CA ARG A 172 -22.13 0.65 -23.67
C ARG A 172 -22.21 1.09 -22.20
N GLU A 173 -23.02 0.40 -21.41
CA GLU A 173 -23.25 0.75 -20.01
C GLU A 173 -22.27 0.03 -19.09
N SER A 174 -21.84 0.73 -18.04
CA SER A 174 -21.05 0.15 -16.96
C SER A 174 -21.91 -0.78 -16.10
N ILE A 175 -21.35 -1.91 -15.69
CA ILE A 175 -21.95 -2.85 -14.74
C ILE A 175 -21.33 -2.60 -13.37
N ILE A 176 -21.95 -1.73 -12.57
CA ILE A 176 -21.45 -1.28 -11.26
C ILE A 176 -22.30 -1.79 -10.07
N LYS A 177 -23.44 -2.40 -10.37
CA LYS A 177 -24.36 -2.90 -9.34
C LYS A 177 -23.68 -3.81 -8.31
N PRO A 178 -22.80 -4.78 -8.68
CA PRO A 178 -22.13 -5.62 -7.69
C PRO A 178 -21.23 -4.84 -6.71
N ALA A 179 -20.59 -3.75 -7.16
CA ALA A 179 -19.80 -2.90 -6.27
C ALA A 179 -20.69 -2.17 -5.25
N LYS A 180 -21.83 -1.64 -5.69
CA LYS A 180 -22.81 -0.98 -4.82
C LYS A 180 -23.37 -1.94 -3.79
N GLU A 181 -23.82 -3.14 -4.20
CA GLU A 181 -24.36 -4.15 -3.29
C GLU A 181 -23.37 -4.52 -2.17
N VAL A 182 -22.09 -4.69 -2.51
CA VAL A 182 -21.05 -5.00 -1.52
C VAL A 182 -20.76 -3.79 -0.62
N ALA A 183 -20.69 -2.59 -1.18
CA ALA A 183 -20.49 -1.36 -0.40
C ALA A 183 -21.66 -1.10 0.56
N ASP A 184 -22.90 -1.36 0.12
CA ASP A 184 -24.11 -1.25 0.94
C ASP A 184 -24.07 -2.16 2.16
N ILE A 185 -23.49 -3.35 2.05
CA ILE A 185 -23.32 -4.24 3.22
C ILE A 185 -22.48 -3.52 4.29
N TRP A 186 -21.30 -2.98 3.93
CA TRP A 186 -20.49 -2.23 4.89
C TRP A 186 -21.21 -1.02 5.45
N ARG A 187 -21.86 -0.22 4.61
CA ARG A 187 -22.57 0.98 5.01
C ARG A 187 -23.70 0.69 5.99
N VAL A 188 -24.64 -0.17 5.59
CA VAL A 188 -25.86 -0.44 6.37
C VAL A 188 -25.54 -1.17 7.68
N ILE A 189 -24.61 -2.14 7.67
CA ILE A 189 -24.20 -2.82 8.91
C ILE A 189 -23.48 -1.82 9.84
N ASN A 190 -22.61 -0.95 9.29
CA ASN A 190 -21.92 0.06 10.08
C ASN A 190 -22.86 1.12 10.69
N GLU A 191 -23.98 1.46 10.05
CA GLU A 191 -25.00 2.35 10.59
C GLU A 191 -25.66 1.77 11.85
N SER A 192 -25.88 0.46 11.89
CA SER A 192 -26.50 -0.23 13.03
C SER A 192 -25.49 -0.56 14.12
N ARG A 193 -24.32 -1.08 13.74
CA ARG A 193 -23.22 -1.41 14.66
C ARG A 193 -21.88 -1.20 13.94
N MET A 194 -20.99 -0.46 14.55
CA MET A 194 -19.66 -0.15 13.99
C MET A 194 -18.95 -1.42 13.50
N VAL A 195 -18.35 -1.33 12.30
CA VAL A 195 -17.51 -2.39 11.70
C VAL A 195 -16.18 -1.83 11.24
N ASN A 196 -15.17 -2.68 11.12
CA ASN A 196 -13.93 -2.32 10.47
C ASN A 196 -14.15 -2.22 8.95
N LEU A 197 -13.64 -1.15 8.36
CA LEU A 197 -13.81 -0.85 6.94
C LEU A 197 -12.51 -1.13 6.17
N PRO A 198 -12.59 -1.61 4.91
CA PRO A 198 -11.41 -1.83 4.10
C PRO A 198 -10.76 -0.50 3.71
N ILE A 199 -9.42 -0.49 3.63
CA ILE A 199 -8.73 0.66 3.04
C ILE A 199 -8.62 0.48 1.52
N PHE A 200 -8.78 1.59 0.78
CA PHE A 200 -8.48 1.71 -0.64
C PHE A 200 -7.68 2.99 -0.84
N ALA A 201 -6.43 2.85 -1.30
CA ALA A 201 -5.55 4.01 -1.49
C ALA A 201 -4.67 3.85 -2.73
N LEU A 202 -4.36 4.97 -3.38
CA LEU A 202 -3.38 5.08 -4.46
C LEU A 202 -2.33 6.12 -4.07
N TYR A 203 -1.07 5.73 -4.17
CA TYR A 203 0.09 6.60 -4.02
C TYR A 203 0.83 6.64 -5.36
N SER A 204 0.64 7.72 -6.12
CA SER A 204 1.34 7.94 -7.40
C SER A 204 2.70 8.62 -7.18
N VAL A 205 3.42 8.86 -8.25
CA VAL A 205 4.66 9.66 -8.23
C VAL A 205 4.46 11.08 -7.68
N GLU A 206 3.23 11.60 -7.73
CA GLU A 206 2.87 12.92 -7.19
C GLU A 206 3.04 13.02 -5.66
N ARG A 207 3.14 11.86 -4.94
CA ARG A 207 3.42 11.83 -3.50
C ARG A 207 4.75 12.50 -3.11
N SER A 208 5.65 12.70 -4.08
CA SER A 208 6.96 13.34 -3.88
C SER A 208 6.93 14.87 -3.88
N HIS A 209 5.77 15.49 -4.17
CA HIS A 209 5.67 16.94 -4.14
C HIS A 209 5.86 17.52 -2.73
N PRO A 210 6.39 18.76 -2.62
CA PRO A 210 6.66 19.38 -1.34
C PRO A 210 5.36 19.53 -0.52
N PHE A 211 5.46 19.24 0.77
CA PHE A 211 4.34 19.32 1.70
C PHE A 211 3.86 20.75 1.86
N SER A 212 2.56 20.95 1.75
CA SER A 212 1.92 22.21 2.13
C SER A 212 1.90 22.31 3.65
N LYS A 213 2.20 23.47 4.23
CA LYS A 213 2.00 23.68 5.65
C LYS A 213 0.49 23.65 5.94
N PRO A 214 0.06 22.90 6.98
CA PRO A 214 -1.34 22.87 7.35
C PRO A 214 -1.86 24.29 7.69
N ALA A 215 -3.07 24.58 7.29
CA ALA A 215 -3.72 25.84 7.67
C ALA A 215 -4.04 25.80 9.18
N LYS A 216 -3.81 26.91 9.89
CA LYS A 216 -4.08 26.97 11.36
C LYS A 216 -5.51 26.59 11.73
N ASP A 217 -6.47 26.91 10.90
CA ASP A 217 -7.90 26.67 11.14
C ASP A 217 -8.31 25.19 10.91
N SER A 218 -7.48 24.39 10.22
CA SER A 218 -7.78 22.98 9.95
C SER A 218 -7.47 22.06 11.14
N ILE A 219 -6.53 22.44 12.01
CA ILE A 219 -6.06 21.65 13.16
C ILE A 219 -7.15 21.49 14.25
N GLU A 220 -8.12 22.40 14.30
CA GLU A 220 -9.20 22.35 15.31
C GLU A 220 -10.40 21.49 14.87
N LYS A 221 -10.48 21.11 13.59
CA LYS A 221 -11.60 20.35 13.06
C LYS A 221 -11.39 18.86 13.33
N ARG A 222 -12.35 18.28 14.07
CA ARG A 222 -12.40 16.83 14.28
C ARG A 222 -12.60 16.12 12.93
N GLU A 223 -11.64 15.32 12.51
CA GLU A 223 -11.82 14.42 11.36
C GLU A 223 -12.87 13.35 11.70
N ASP A 224 -13.78 13.11 10.75
CA ASP A 224 -14.66 11.95 10.81
C ASP A 224 -13.87 10.72 10.34
N ARG A 225 -14.26 9.54 10.82
CA ARG A 225 -13.73 8.25 10.39
C ARG A 225 -13.68 8.08 8.87
N PHE A 226 -14.69 8.59 8.21
CA PHE A 226 -14.83 8.51 6.75
C PHE A 226 -13.89 9.45 5.98
N ASP A 227 -13.29 10.44 6.65
CA ASP A 227 -12.26 11.30 6.05
C ASP A 227 -11.01 10.50 5.63
N ALA A 228 -10.86 9.28 6.16
CA ALA A 228 -9.85 8.34 5.70
C ALA A 228 -9.96 7.98 4.21
N TYR A 229 -11.14 8.11 3.60
CA TYR A 229 -11.33 7.91 2.15
C TYR A 229 -11.12 9.18 1.32
N ASN A 230 -11.06 10.35 1.96
CA ASN A 230 -10.88 11.61 1.24
C ASN A 230 -9.54 11.60 0.51
N HIS A 231 -9.60 11.87 -0.80
CA HIS A 231 -8.45 11.88 -1.69
C HIS A 231 -7.59 10.58 -1.69
N ALA A 232 -8.09 9.48 -1.13
CA ALA A 232 -7.32 8.24 -1.01
C ALA A 232 -6.95 7.62 -2.37
N LEU A 233 -7.78 7.83 -3.40
CA LEU A 233 -7.59 7.28 -4.74
C LEU A 233 -7.18 8.34 -5.79
N THR A 234 -6.70 9.52 -5.36
CA THR A 234 -6.24 10.59 -6.26
C THR A 234 -4.75 10.51 -6.57
N GLY A 235 -3.97 9.78 -5.79
CA GLY A 235 -2.54 9.53 -6.02
C GLY A 235 -1.57 10.44 -5.27
N ALA A 236 -1.99 11.63 -4.83
CA ALA A 236 -1.07 12.61 -4.24
C ALA A 236 -0.52 12.23 -2.85
N GLY A 237 -1.24 11.37 -2.09
CA GLY A 237 -0.99 11.20 -0.66
C GLY A 237 -1.27 12.52 0.10
N ARG A 238 -1.69 12.45 1.33
CA ARG A 238 -2.04 13.65 2.10
C ARG A 238 -1.30 13.66 3.43
N PHE A 239 0.00 13.91 3.34
CA PHE A 239 0.84 14.01 4.52
C PHE A 239 0.46 15.19 5.43
N ASP A 240 -0.04 16.28 4.85
CA ASP A 240 -0.64 17.40 5.58
C ASP A 240 -1.76 16.95 6.54
N HIS A 241 -2.65 16.08 6.08
CA HIS A 241 -3.71 15.51 6.92
C HIS A 241 -3.14 14.63 8.05
N PHE A 242 -2.05 13.89 7.78
CA PHE A 242 -1.38 13.16 8.86
C PHE A 242 -0.83 14.11 9.92
N VAL A 243 -0.16 15.19 9.52
CA VAL A 243 0.40 16.18 10.44
C VAL A 243 -0.71 16.81 11.29
N GLU A 244 -1.81 17.26 10.67
CA GLU A 244 -2.98 17.83 11.34
C GLU A 244 -3.57 16.84 12.36
N TRP A 245 -3.81 15.62 11.92
CA TRP A 245 -4.36 14.56 12.75
C TRP A 245 -3.45 14.17 13.93
N PHE A 246 -2.15 14.05 13.69
CA PHE A 246 -1.18 13.68 14.74
C PHE A 246 -1.07 14.77 15.81
N ILE A 247 -1.04 16.04 15.41
CA ILE A 247 -1.09 17.20 16.31
C ILE A 247 -2.42 17.24 17.08
N TYR A 248 -3.53 16.97 16.41
CA TYR A 248 -4.85 16.89 17.05
C TYR A 248 -4.88 15.80 18.13
N LEU A 249 -4.36 14.61 17.86
CA LEU A 249 -4.26 13.53 18.85
C LEU A 249 -3.41 13.95 20.04
N HIS A 250 -2.26 14.59 19.79
CA HIS A 250 -1.37 15.07 20.85
C HIS A 250 -2.09 16.06 21.79
N LYS A 251 -2.73 17.09 21.24
CA LYS A 251 -3.51 18.05 22.04
C LYS A 251 -4.60 17.37 22.88
N ARG A 252 -5.26 16.35 22.31
CA ARG A 252 -6.27 15.61 23.04
C ARG A 252 -5.67 14.71 24.14
N THR A 253 -4.51 14.14 23.91
CA THR A 253 -3.78 13.36 24.91
C THR A 253 -3.38 14.26 26.08
N GLU A 254 -2.89 15.46 25.81
CA GLU A 254 -2.57 16.45 26.86
C GLU A 254 -3.82 16.90 27.62
N ALA A 255 -4.92 17.17 26.91
CA ALA A 255 -6.17 17.60 27.51
C ALA A 255 -6.94 16.51 28.29
N GLN A 256 -6.62 15.23 28.08
CA GLN A 256 -7.38 14.09 28.61
C GLN A 256 -6.51 13.03 29.29
N GLY A 257 -5.20 13.26 29.42
CA GLY A 257 -4.31 12.39 30.17
C GLY A 257 -4.76 12.21 31.63
N THR A 258 -4.35 11.15 32.29
CA THR A 258 -4.68 10.92 33.71
C THR A 258 -4.28 12.15 34.55
N SER A 259 -3.16 12.77 34.21
CA SER A 259 -2.71 14.03 34.79
C SER A 259 -3.64 15.23 34.49
N ALA A 260 -4.29 15.26 33.32
CA ALA A 260 -5.23 16.34 32.99
C ALA A 260 -6.57 16.19 33.73
N ILE A 261 -7.05 14.94 33.92
CA ILE A 261 -8.23 14.68 34.76
C ILE A 261 -7.92 15.03 36.21
N GLU A 262 -6.74 14.62 36.72
CA GLU A 262 -6.25 14.97 38.07
C GLU A 262 -6.11 16.48 38.24
N LEU A 263 -5.56 17.19 37.26
CA LEU A 263 -5.46 18.64 37.26
C LEU A 263 -6.84 19.33 37.26
N LEU A 264 -7.78 18.82 36.44
CA LEU A 264 -9.16 19.32 36.43
C LEU A 264 -9.86 19.03 37.77
N GLU A 265 -9.63 17.89 38.39
CA GLU A 265 -10.14 17.56 39.72
C GLU A 265 -9.55 18.49 40.79
N GLU A 266 -8.27 18.77 40.73
CA GLU A 266 -7.61 19.74 41.62
C GLU A 266 -8.13 21.17 41.41
N GLN A 267 -8.29 21.61 40.16
CA GLN A 267 -8.86 22.91 39.84
C GLN A 267 -10.30 23.02 40.34
N VAL A 268 -11.15 22.01 40.14
CA VAL A 268 -12.53 21.97 40.66
C VAL A 268 -12.51 22.05 42.18
N ASN A 269 -11.63 21.36 42.88
CA ASN A 269 -11.54 21.40 44.33
C ASN A 269 -11.08 22.78 44.85
N ASN A 270 -10.09 23.39 44.19
CA ASN A 270 -9.60 24.73 44.54
C ASN A 270 -10.68 25.79 44.29
N LEU A 271 -11.44 25.71 43.18
CA LEU A 271 -12.56 26.63 42.88
C LEU A 271 -13.71 26.43 43.85
N LYS A 272 -14.04 25.19 44.26
CA LYS A 272 -15.05 24.93 45.30
C LYS A 272 -14.70 25.58 46.61
N GLN A 273 -13.47 25.40 47.09
CA GLN A 273 -12.97 26.05 48.33
C GLN A 273 -13.05 27.58 48.23
N SER A 274 -12.73 28.16 47.06
CA SER A 274 -12.79 29.62 46.86
C SER A 274 -14.23 30.14 46.93
N VAL A 275 -15.18 29.39 46.37
CA VAL A 275 -16.62 29.73 46.43
C VAL A 275 -17.15 29.57 47.85
N GLU A 276 -16.78 28.52 48.59
CA GLU A 276 -17.14 28.30 49.99
C GLU A 276 -16.58 29.38 50.89
N ASN A 277 -15.41 29.93 50.57
CA ASN A 277 -14.79 31.05 51.25
C ASN A 277 -15.41 32.43 50.88
N GLY A 278 -16.50 32.45 50.14
CA GLY A 278 -17.29 33.67 49.86
C GLY A 278 -17.02 34.33 48.51
N LEU A 279 -16.16 33.76 47.64
CA LEU A 279 -15.87 34.28 46.32
C LEU A 279 -16.92 33.79 45.30
N THR A 280 -18.17 34.24 45.42
CA THR A 280 -19.31 33.82 44.54
C THR A 280 -19.11 34.18 43.08
N SER A 281 -18.27 35.15 42.76
CA SER A 281 -17.91 35.51 41.37
C SER A 281 -17.18 34.37 40.61
N MET A 282 -16.64 33.35 41.31
CA MET A 282 -16.01 32.19 40.72
C MET A 282 -16.97 31.04 40.34
N MET A 283 -18.27 31.18 40.66
CA MET A 283 -19.25 30.13 40.36
C MET A 283 -19.37 29.76 38.87
N PRO A 284 -19.40 30.69 37.91
CA PRO A 284 -19.45 30.32 36.48
C PRO A 284 -18.21 29.52 36.02
N LEU A 285 -17.03 29.86 36.53
CA LEU A 285 -15.80 29.16 36.23
C LEU A 285 -15.78 27.76 36.84
N LEU A 286 -16.32 27.59 38.03
CA LEU A 286 -16.51 26.29 38.68
C LEU A 286 -17.42 25.39 37.86
N GLU A 287 -18.59 25.90 37.40
CA GLU A 287 -19.54 25.14 36.58
C GLU A 287 -18.92 24.73 35.24
N GLU A 288 -18.18 25.61 34.58
CA GLU A 288 -17.49 25.31 33.32
C GLU A 288 -16.41 24.23 33.51
N THR A 289 -15.61 24.32 34.57
CA THR A 289 -14.55 23.36 34.87
C THR A 289 -15.13 22.01 35.28
N GLN A 290 -16.23 21.97 36.03
CA GLN A 290 -16.95 20.72 36.33
C GLN A 290 -17.51 20.06 35.09
N LYS A 291 -18.06 20.81 34.14
CA LYS A 291 -18.57 20.31 32.88
C LYS A 291 -17.43 19.71 32.03
N LYS A 292 -16.24 20.34 32.00
CA LYS A 292 -15.04 19.81 31.33
C LYS A 292 -14.58 18.49 31.97
N LEU A 293 -14.53 18.41 33.30
CA LEU A 293 -14.16 17.21 34.02
C LEU A 293 -15.14 16.06 33.76
N LEU A 294 -16.44 16.32 33.84
CA LEU A 294 -17.47 15.31 33.56
C LEU A 294 -17.38 14.79 32.11
N THR A 295 -17.15 15.67 31.15
CA THR A 295 -16.99 15.29 29.75
C THR A 295 -15.77 14.41 29.55
N ALA A 296 -14.63 14.72 30.19
CA ALA A 296 -13.40 13.93 30.11
C ALA A 296 -13.58 12.55 30.76
N GLN A 297 -14.23 12.46 31.93
CA GLN A 297 -14.52 11.20 32.62
C GLN A 297 -15.49 10.32 31.83
N MET A 298 -16.60 10.88 31.32
CA MET A 298 -17.58 10.15 30.49
C MET A 298 -16.91 9.56 29.24
N ARG A 299 -16.06 10.33 28.58
CA ARG A 299 -15.37 9.85 27.40
C ARG A 299 -14.41 8.71 27.71
N LYS A 300 -13.65 8.78 28.82
CA LYS A 300 -12.78 7.69 29.27
C LYS A 300 -13.58 6.39 29.47
N VAL A 301 -14.74 6.48 30.09
CA VAL A 301 -15.65 5.34 30.30
C VAL A 301 -16.21 4.83 28.96
N THR A 302 -16.62 5.72 28.06
CA THR A 302 -17.16 5.34 26.75
C THR A 302 -16.11 4.65 25.90
N LEU A 303 -14.88 5.15 25.85
CA LEU A 303 -13.77 4.53 25.12
C LEU A 303 -13.44 3.13 25.67
N GLN A 304 -13.48 2.97 26.98
CA GLN A 304 -13.27 1.68 27.65
C GLN A 304 -14.41 0.68 27.38
N SER A 305 -15.66 1.15 27.39
CA SER A 305 -16.85 0.30 27.15
C SER A 305 -16.97 -0.18 25.70
N VAL A 306 -16.49 0.59 24.74
CA VAL A 306 -16.54 0.26 23.29
C VAL A 306 -15.25 -0.44 22.82
N ASN A 307 -14.27 -0.66 23.70
CA ASN A 307 -12.97 -1.26 23.37
C ASN A 307 -12.19 -0.49 22.29
N MET A 308 -12.44 0.82 22.15
CA MET A 308 -11.75 1.68 21.19
C MET A 308 -10.37 2.11 21.72
N LEU A 309 -9.44 2.28 20.79
CA LEU A 309 -8.08 2.76 21.11
C LEU A 309 -8.11 4.20 21.61
N THR A 310 -7.38 4.45 22.68
CA THR A 310 -7.12 5.81 23.18
C THR A 310 -6.26 6.59 22.18
N GLU A 311 -6.29 7.92 22.24
CA GLU A 311 -5.46 8.79 21.43
C GLU A 311 -3.97 8.46 21.59
N THR A 312 -3.52 8.21 22.81
CA THR A 312 -2.14 7.78 23.11
C THR A 312 -1.80 6.45 22.38
N ALA A 313 -2.68 5.45 22.46
CA ALA A 313 -2.46 4.17 21.78
C ALA A 313 -2.40 4.32 20.26
N GLN A 314 -3.22 5.22 19.68
CA GLN A 314 -3.18 5.52 18.25
C GLN A 314 -1.82 6.15 17.86
N MET A 315 -1.34 7.13 18.64
CA MET A 315 -0.01 7.74 18.43
C MET A 315 1.12 6.73 18.55
N ASP A 316 1.06 5.82 19.52
CA ASP A 316 2.07 4.77 19.72
C ASP A 316 2.10 3.77 18.55
N ILE A 317 0.95 3.41 17.99
CA ILE A 317 0.85 2.52 16.83
C ILE A 317 1.51 3.17 15.61
N VAL A 318 1.20 4.42 15.34
CA VAL A 318 1.83 5.16 14.23
C VAL A 318 3.32 5.33 14.45
N SER A 319 3.73 5.72 15.65
CA SER A 319 5.16 5.89 15.99
C SER A 319 5.93 4.60 15.76
N ARG A 320 5.40 3.46 16.19
CA ARG A 320 6.00 2.14 15.93
C ARG A 320 6.04 1.79 14.45
N ALA A 321 4.97 2.09 13.69
CA ALA A 321 4.97 1.86 12.24
C ALA A 321 6.08 2.66 11.56
N ILE A 322 6.22 3.96 11.88
CA ILE A 322 7.23 4.84 11.31
C ILE A 322 8.65 4.38 11.69
N THR A 323 8.90 4.08 12.96
CA THR A 323 10.24 3.63 13.42
C THR A 323 10.62 2.25 12.90
N THR A 324 9.65 1.39 12.61
CA THR A 324 9.88 0.10 11.94
C THR A 324 10.27 0.28 10.48
N VAL A 325 9.62 1.22 9.79
CA VAL A 325 9.78 1.43 8.34
C VAL A 325 11.01 2.27 8.01
N VAL A 326 11.34 3.24 8.87
CA VAL A 326 12.50 4.14 8.69
C VAL A 326 13.48 3.91 9.86
N PRO A 327 14.40 2.95 9.77
CA PRO A 327 15.25 2.53 10.90
C PRO A 327 16.13 3.63 11.49
N SER A 328 16.44 4.68 10.72
CA SER A 328 17.18 5.84 11.23
C SER A 328 16.34 6.72 12.16
N ILE A 329 15.00 6.58 12.13
CA ILE A 329 14.09 7.31 13.02
C ILE A 329 13.78 6.44 14.25
N SER A 330 14.22 6.88 15.40
CA SER A 330 13.99 6.16 16.67
C SER A 330 12.77 6.68 17.44
N ARG A 331 12.33 7.92 17.18
CA ARG A 331 11.21 8.56 17.86
C ARG A 331 10.53 9.60 16.98
N ILE A 332 9.21 9.77 17.15
CA ILE A 332 8.41 10.86 16.60
C ILE A 332 7.52 11.45 17.69
N TRP A 333 7.44 12.78 17.78
CA TRP A 333 6.61 13.47 18.78
C TRP A 333 6.20 14.86 18.29
N VAL A 334 5.30 15.49 19.02
CA VAL A 334 4.93 16.90 18.81
C VAL A 334 5.66 17.74 19.85
N GLU A 335 6.28 18.82 19.41
CA GLU A 335 6.86 19.85 20.27
C GLU A 335 6.09 21.14 20.07
N THR A 336 5.62 21.73 21.19
CA THR A 336 4.99 23.05 21.19
C THR A 336 6.05 24.10 21.42
N ALA A 337 6.47 24.79 20.34
CA ALA A 337 7.46 25.85 20.39
C ALA A 337 6.83 27.18 20.01
N SER A 338 6.91 28.18 20.90
CA SER A 338 6.42 29.55 20.64
C SER A 338 4.95 29.63 20.19
N GLY A 339 4.11 28.73 20.73
CA GLY A 339 2.68 28.66 20.38
C GLY A 339 2.35 28.00 19.04
N THR A 340 3.34 27.31 18.45
CA THR A 340 3.15 26.52 17.23
C THR A 340 3.53 25.07 17.51
N ASP A 341 2.67 24.12 17.14
CA ASP A 341 2.93 22.70 17.28
C ASP A 341 3.69 22.21 16.04
N ILE A 342 4.82 21.55 16.28
CA ILE A 342 5.72 21.06 15.24
C ILE A 342 6.00 19.58 15.50
N ILE A 343 5.90 18.75 14.45
CA ILE A 343 6.31 17.36 14.56
C ILE A 343 7.84 17.27 14.43
N LYS A 344 8.48 16.66 15.42
CA LYS A 344 9.89 16.33 15.44
C LYS A 344 10.13 14.84 15.41
N VAL A 345 11.30 14.47 14.93
CA VAL A 345 11.78 13.09 14.90
C VAL A 345 13.23 13.06 15.40
N THR A 346 13.59 11.98 16.09
CA THR A 346 15.01 11.68 16.37
C THR A 346 15.55 10.84 15.23
N ASN A 347 16.36 11.43 14.36
CA ASN A 347 17.01 10.80 13.21
C ASN A 347 18.52 10.68 13.46
N ASP A 348 19.05 9.45 13.49
CA ASP A 348 20.47 9.17 13.80
C ASP A 348 20.99 9.94 15.03
N LEU A 349 20.23 9.88 16.14
CA LEU A 349 20.51 10.54 17.42
C LEU A 349 20.38 12.08 17.44
N GLN A 350 19.89 12.70 16.37
CA GLN A 350 19.63 14.13 16.30
C GLN A 350 18.13 14.42 16.22
N ASP A 351 17.68 15.38 17.01
CA ASP A 351 16.30 15.85 16.96
C ASP A 351 16.15 16.89 15.85
N VAL A 352 15.38 16.52 14.82
CA VAL A 352 15.15 17.34 13.63
C VAL A 352 13.65 17.46 13.33
N THR A 353 13.27 18.47 12.57
CA THR A 353 11.91 18.54 12.04
C THR A 353 11.77 17.64 10.81
N ILE A 354 10.54 17.31 10.41
CA ILE A 354 10.30 16.46 9.23
C ILE A 354 10.86 17.09 7.96
N GLU A 355 10.83 18.43 7.86
CA GLU A 355 11.37 19.17 6.71
C GLU A 355 12.89 19.04 6.57
N GLN A 356 13.58 18.73 7.65
CA GLN A 356 15.04 18.54 7.66
C GLN A 356 15.48 17.12 7.30
N LEU A 357 14.54 16.19 7.18
CA LEU A 357 14.83 14.84 6.70
C LEU A 357 15.24 14.85 5.21
N SER A 358 16.01 13.85 4.78
CA SER A 358 16.28 13.63 3.37
C SER A 358 14.98 13.37 2.59
N ASP A 359 14.96 13.67 1.29
CA ASP A 359 13.75 13.48 0.46
C ASP A 359 13.24 12.05 0.52
N GLY A 360 14.13 11.05 0.47
CA GLY A 360 13.74 9.65 0.56
C GLY A 360 13.12 9.27 1.91
N GLN A 361 13.71 9.73 3.03
CA GLN A 361 13.13 9.53 4.37
C GLN A 361 11.76 10.17 4.47
N ARG A 362 11.64 11.40 3.98
CA ARG A 362 10.41 12.19 4.05
C ARG A 362 9.28 11.58 3.24
N VAL A 363 9.55 11.18 1.98
CA VAL A 363 8.54 10.57 1.09
C VAL A 363 8.06 9.23 1.65
N PHE A 364 8.98 8.42 2.16
CA PHE A 364 8.63 7.10 2.69
C PHE A 364 7.90 7.19 4.04
N LEU A 365 8.36 8.09 4.93
CA LEU A 365 7.65 8.40 6.17
C LEU A 365 6.23 8.88 5.88
N ALA A 366 6.06 9.79 4.91
CA ALA A 366 4.76 10.33 4.53
C ALA A 366 3.78 9.25 4.05
N LEU A 367 4.27 8.32 3.20
CA LEU A 367 3.46 7.19 2.72
C LEU A 367 2.98 6.31 3.88
N VAL A 368 3.90 5.91 4.76
CA VAL A 368 3.57 5.02 5.88
C VAL A 368 2.69 5.72 6.91
N ALA A 369 2.97 6.99 7.20
CA ALA A 369 2.20 7.79 8.15
C ALA A 369 0.75 8.01 7.69
N ASP A 370 0.54 8.38 6.41
CA ASP A 370 -0.81 8.54 5.85
C ASP A 370 -1.55 7.20 5.80
N LEU A 371 -0.87 6.13 5.38
CA LEU A 371 -1.47 4.78 5.36
C LEU A 371 -1.86 4.32 6.77
N ALA A 372 -0.98 4.49 7.77
CA ALA A 372 -1.25 4.13 9.16
C ALA A 372 -2.41 4.96 9.74
N ARG A 373 -2.46 6.28 9.50
CA ARG A 373 -3.58 7.14 9.88
C ARG A 373 -4.91 6.61 9.34
N ARG A 374 -4.99 6.36 8.03
CA ARG A 374 -6.19 5.82 7.38
C ARG A 374 -6.60 4.48 7.98
N MET A 375 -5.64 3.59 8.22
CA MET A 375 -5.90 2.29 8.83
C MET A 375 -6.46 2.41 10.23
N ILE A 376 -5.93 3.30 11.07
CA ILE A 376 -6.42 3.56 12.43
C ILE A 376 -7.85 4.10 12.41
N MET A 377 -8.14 5.05 11.52
CA MET A 377 -9.48 5.62 11.38
C MET A 377 -10.51 4.60 10.91
N LEU A 378 -10.16 3.73 9.96
CA LEU A 378 -11.07 2.74 9.38
C LEU A 378 -11.26 1.50 10.26
N ASN A 379 -10.27 1.16 11.09
CA ASN A 379 -10.24 -0.09 11.86
C ASN A 379 -10.18 0.12 13.39
N PRO A 380 -11.07 0.94 13.98
CA PRO A 380 -11.00 1.32 15.39
C PRO A 380 -11.30 0.16 16.36
N LEU A 381 -11.89 -0.94 15.87
CA LEU A 381 -12.25 -2.11 16.68
C LEU A 381 -11.11 -3.14 16.78
N LEU A 382 -10.05 -2.99 16.00
CA LEU A 382 -8.89 -3.89 16.06
C LEU A 382 -7.91 -3.42 17.14
N LYS A 383 -7.35 -4.36 17.90
CA LYS A 383 -6.24 -4.07 18.83
C LYS A 383 -5.03 -3.49 18.11
N ASN A 384 -4.76 -3.99 16.89
CA ASN A 384 -3.81 -3.41 15.96
C ASN A 384 -4.54 -3.03 14.67
N PRO A 385 -4.95 -1.77 14.49
CA PRO A 385 -5.64 -1.31 13.29
C PRO A 385 -4.88 -1.54 11.99
N LEU A 386 -3.54 -1.60 12.04
CA LEU A 386 -2.71 -1.85 10.85
C LEU A 386 -2.91 -3.26 10.28
N GLY A 387 -3.53 -4.16 11.04
CA GLY A 387 -3.98 -5.47 10.58
C GLY A 387 -5.31 -5.46 9.81
N GLY A 388 -5.92 -4.31 9.55
CA GLY A 388 -7.11 -4.19 8.71
C GLY A 388 -6.86 -4.63 7.26
N ARG A 389 -7.96 -4.89 6.53
CA ARG A 389 -7.92 -5.35 5.13
C ARG A 389 -8.03 -4.19 4.15
N GLY A 390 -7.61 -4.40 2.91
CA GLY A 390 -7.82 -3.47 1.80
C GLY A 390 -6.88 -3.66 0.64
N ILE A 391 -6.91 -2.72 -0.29
CA ILE A 391 -6.08 -2.71 -1.50
C ILE A 391 -5.35 -1.39 -1.57
N VAL A 392 -4.02 -1.44 -1.65
CA VAL A 392 -3.16 -0.27 -1.74
C VAL A 392 -2.32 -0.33 -3.01
N LEU A 393 -2.38 0.74 -3.78
CA LEU A 393 -1.71 0.90 -5.05
C LEU A 393 -0.53 1.87 -4.87
N ILE A 394 0.66 1.48 -5.32
CA ILE A 394 1.86 2.33 -5.20
C ILE A 394 2.59 2.36 -6.54
N ASP A 395 2.70 3.54 -7.12
CA ASP A 395 3.44 3.76 -8.36
C ASP A 395 4.91 4.07 -8.03
N GLU A 396 5.85 3.42 -8.71
CA GLU A 396 7.31 3.60 -8.54
C GLU A 396 7.75 3.57 -7.06
N ILE A 397 7.58 2.43 -6.40
CA ILE A 397 7.85 2.29 -4.95
C ILE A 397 9.26 2.74 -4.56
N GLU A 398 10.24 2.55 -5.44
CA GLU A 398 11.64 2.93 -5.26
C GLU A 398 11.91 4.42 -5.31
N LEU A 399 10.95 5.25 -5.72
CA LEU A 399 11.14 6.68 -5.94
C LEU A 399 11.74 7.38 -4.71
N HIS A 400 12.91 7.99 -4.89
CA HIS A 400 13.72 8.62 -3.85
C HIS A 400 14.28 7.71 -2.76
N LEU A 401 14.04 6.38 -2.81
CA LEU A 401 14.60 5.47 -1.81
C LEU A 401 16.07 5.15 -2.08
N HIS A 402 16.87 5.23 -1.04
CA HIS A 402 18.25 4.72 -1.08
C HIS A 402 18.26 3.21 -1.40
N PRO A 403 19.23 2.69 -2.19
CA PRO A 403 19.28 1.27 -2.56
C PRO A 403 19.13 0.28 -1.41
N LYS A 404 19.69 0.57 -0.24
CA LYS A 404 19.51 -0.25 0.96
C LYS A 404 18.04 -0.39 1.36
N TRP A 405 17.26 0.69 1.28
CA TRP A 405 15.83 0.66 1.62
C TRP A 405 14.99 -0.03 0.55
N GLN A 406 15.42 0.05 -0.72
CA GLN A 406 14.77 -0.69 -1.80
C GLN A 406 14.83 -2.22 -1.58
N GLN A 407 15.87 -2.73 -0.91
CA GLN A 407 15.97 -4.14 -0.53
C GLN A 407 14.97 -4.57 0.54
N GLU A 408 14.53 -3.65 1.38
CA GLU A 408 13.72 -3.96 2.57
C GLU A 408 12.25 -3.52 2.42
N VAL A 409 11.95 -2.59 1.53
CA VAL A 409 10.66 -1.89 1.43
C VAL A 409 9.47 -2.82 1.33
N ILE A 410 9.53 -3.84 0.49
CA ILE A 410 8.44 -4.81 0.29
C ILE A 410 8.21 -5.63 1.57
N THR A 411 9.27 -6.15 2.16
CA THR A 411 9.21 -6.95 3.38
C THR A 411 8.65 -6.14 4.54
N ILE A 412 9.10 -4.90 4.70
CA ILE A 412 8.67 -4.00 5.76
C ILE A 412 7.19 -3.65 5.60
N LEU A 413 6.74 -3.24 4.40
CA LEU A 413 5.33 -2.92 4.16
C LEU A 413 4.41 -4.09 4.48
N ARG A 414 4.78 -5.31 4.07
CA ARG A 414 3.99 -6.52 4.36
C ARG A 414 4.01 -6.91 5.84
N THR A 415 5.08 -6.59 6.56
CA THR A 415 5.17 -6.82 8.00
C THR A 415 4.30 -5.84 8.79
N VAL A 416 4.31 -4.57 8.42
CA VAL A 416 3.54 -3.52 9.10
C VAL A 416 2.05 -3.60 8.75
N PHE A 417 1.72 -3.97 7.49
CA PHE A 417 0.35 -4.04 6.97
C PHE A 417 0.04 -5.44 6.39
N PRO A 418 -0.07 -6.48 7.23
CA PRO A 418 -0.06 -7.88 6.79
C PRO A 418 -1.27 -8.32 5.97
N ASN A 419 -2.39 -7.60 6.05
CA ASN A 419 -3.65 -7.98 5.40
C ASN A 419 -4.06 -7.05 4.25
N ILE A 420 -3.11 -6.25 3.77
CA ILE A 420 -3.30 -5.40 2.61
C ILE A 420 -2.80 -6.13 1.36
N GLN A 421 -3.63 -6.13 0.31
CA GLN A 421 -3.18 -6.47 -1.03
C GLN A 421 -2.47 -5.26 -1.63
N PHE A 422 -1.18 -5.39 -1.89
CA PHE A 422 -0.40 -4.37 -2.56
C PHE A 422 -0.33 -4.63 -4.07
N VAL A 423 -0.63 -3.60 -4.87
CA VAL A 423 -0.33 -3.59 -6.31
C VAL A 423 0.65 -2.46 -6.57
N ILE A 424 1.85 -2.80 -6.97
CA ILE A 424 3.01 -1.90 -6.98
C ILE A 424 3.63 -1.87 -8.37
N THR A 425 4.13 -0.72 -8.81
CA THR A 425 5.02 -0.65 -9.97
C THR A 425 6.45 -0.34 -9.52
N THR A 426 7.42 -0.85 -10.26
CA THR A 426 8.84 -0.57 -10.01
C THR A 426 9.68 -0.65 -11.27
N HIS A 427 10.79 0.10 -11.29
CA HIS A 427 11.89 0.00 -12.23
C HIS A 427 13.19 -0.48 -11.55
N SER A 428 13.12 -0.89 -10.27
CA SER A 428 14.30 -1.28 -9.51
C SER A 428 14.55 -2.78 -9.55
N PRO A 429 15.68 -3.24 -10.09
CA PRO A 429 16.11 -4.64 -9.98
C PRO A 429 16.34 -5.04 -8.50
N ILE A 430 16.68 -4.08 -7.64
CA ILE A 430 16.89 -4.29 -6.22
C ILE A 430 15.59 -4.70 -5.52
N VAL A 431 14.47 -4.05 -5.84
CA VAL A 431 13.15 -4.42 -5.33
C VAL A 431 12.77 -5.83 -5.81
N LEU A 432 13.03 -6.12 -7.09
CA LEU A 432 12.72 -7.43 -7.67
C LEU A 432 13.54 -8.57 -7.05
N SER A 433 14.81 -8.31 -6.70
CA SER A 433 15.69 -9.30 -6.06
C SER A 433 15.21 -9.78 -4.69
N THR A 434 14.26 -9.08 -4.08
CA THR A 434 13.65 -9.45 -2.79
C THR A 434 12.26 -10.06 -2.93
N THR A 435 11.73 -10.15 -4.16
CA THR A 435 10.35 -10.53 -4.45
C THR A 435 10.28 -11.86 -5.19
N GLU A 436 9.32 -12.69 -4.80
CA GLU A 436 9.06 -13.98 -5.49
C GLU A 436 8.49 -13.74 -6.89
N THR A 437 8.92 -14.53 -7.85
CA THR A 437 8.53 -14.42 -9.26
C THR A 437 7.01 -14.50 -9.45
N ARG A 438 6.29 -15.31 -8.64
CA ARG A 438 4.82 -15.38 -8.71
C ARG A 438 4.14 -14.02 -8.52
N CYS A 439 4.76 -13.13 -7.75
CA CYS A 439 4.23 -11.79 -7.48
C CYS A 439 4.51 -10.78 -8.61
N ILE A 440 5.31 -11.13 -9.60
CA ILE A 440 5.77 -10.20 -10.65
C ILE A 440 4.95 -10.42 -11.92
N ARG A 441 4.54 -9.32 -12.55
CA ARG A 441 3.91 -9.27 -13.87
C ARG A 441 4.73 -8.37 -14.77
N GLU A 442 5.39 -8.97 -15.74
CA GLU A 442 6.27 -8.32 -16.71
C GLU A 442 5.52 -8.06 -18.01
N PHE A 443 5.59 -6.81 -18.50
CA PHE A 443 5.11 -6.49 -19.85
C PHE A 443 6.03 -7.12 -20.89
N ARG A 444 5.46 -7.98 -21.72
CA ARG A 444 6.09 -8.61 -22.88
C ARG A 444 5.31 -8.30 -24.13
N GLU A 445 5.99 -8.37 -25.25
CA GLU A 445 5.44 -8.20 -26.58
C GLU A 445 5.44 -9.53 -27.31
N ASN A 446 4.32 -9.90 -27.88
CA ASN A 446 4.25 -11.08 -28.76
C ASN A 446 5.02 -10.77 -30.05
N SER A 447 6.03 -11.57 -30.36
CA SER A 447 6.91 -11.35 -31.51
C SER A 447 6.19 -11.42 -32.87
N GLU A 448 5.03 -12.07 -32.95
CA GLU A 448 4.27 -12.24 -34.19
C GLU A 448 3.19 -11.17 -34.36
N SER A 449 2.46 -10.84 -33.28
CA SER A 449 1.33 -9.88 -33.35
C SER A 449 1.72 -8.47 -32.91
N GLY A 450 2.84 -8.28 -32.21
CA GLY A 450 3.20 -7.00 -31.58
C GLY A 450 2.33 -6.61 -30.39
N GLU A 451 1.46 -7.50 -29.93
CA GLU A 451 0.54 -7.24 -28.83
C GLU A 451 1.24 -7.36 -27.49
N LEU A 452 0.93 -6.44 -26.58
CA LEU A 452 1.42 -6.47 -25.21
C LEU A 452 0.60 -7.46 -24.37
N PHE A 453 1.28 -8.27 -23.59
CA PHE A 453 0.68 -9.12 -22.57
C PHE A 453 1.50 -9.06 -21.27
N LEU A 454 0.91 -9.53 -20.18
CA LEU A 454 1.58 -9.59 -18.88
C LEU A 454 1.78 -11.05 -18.48
N ASP A 455 3.01 -11.39 -18.12
CA ASP A 455 3.38 -12.72 -17.65
C ASP A 455 4.40 -12.65 -16.51
N SER A 456 4.59 -13.76 -15.81
CA SER A 456 5.65 -13.86 -14.81
C SER A 456 7.03 -13.96 -15.48
N PRO A 457 8.09 -13.39 -14.89
CA PRO A 457 9.45 -13.57 -15.38
C PRO A 457 9.85 -15.03 -15.55
N PRO A 458 10.73 -15.36 -16.52
CA PRO A 458 11.13 -16.74 -16.79
C PRO A 458 12.09 -17.32 -15.74
N ILE A 459 12.64 -16.48 -14.88
CA ILE A 459 13.61 -16.85 -13.85
C ILE A 459 13.10 -16.53 -12.45
N GLN A 460 13.65 -17.21 -11.44
CA GLN A 460 13.40 -16.82 -10.05
C GLN A 460 14.15 -15.53 -9.73
N THR A 461 13.42 -14.52 -9.30
CA THR A 461 13.97 -13.19 -9.00
C THR A 461 14.46 -13.08 -7.57
N LYS A 462 13.75 -13.71 -6.62
CA LYS A 462 14.10 -13.62 -5.19
C LYS A 462 15.43 -14.30 -4.90
N GLY A 463 16.41 -13.51 -4.47
CA GLY A 463 17.77 -13.96 -4.18
C GLY A 463 18.70 -13.95 -5.39
N SER A 464 18.24 -13.61 -6.59
CA SER A 464 19.09 -13.44 -7.77
C SER A 464 19.90 -12.15 -7.71
N GLU A 465 21.04 -12.15 -8.39
CA GLU A 465 21.88 -10.95 -8.53
C GLU A 465 21.15 -9.88 -9.36
N ASN A 466 21.35 -8.60 -9.00
CA ASN A 466 20.72 -7.49 -9.71
C ASN A 466 21.12 -7.41 -11.19
N SER A 467 22.35 -7.84 -11.52
CA SER A 467 22.85 -7.97 -12.89
C SER A 467 22.04 -8.95 -13.73
N GLU A 468 21.69 -10.09 -13.16
CA GLU A 468 20.88 -11.12 -13.81
C GLU A 468 19.45 -10.64 -14.03
N ILE A 469 18.86 -9.98 -13.04
CA ILE A 469 17.52 -9.39 -13.15
C ILE A 469 17.49 -8.30 -14.23
N LEU A 470 18.51 -7.44 -14.28
CA LEU A 470 18.63 -6.42 -15.33
C LEU A 470 18.65 -7.03 -16.74
N GLU A 471 19.43 -8.10 -16.93
CA GLU A 471 19.59 -8.71 -18.26
C GLU A 471 18.40 -9.59 -18.65
N GLN A 472 17.93 -10.47 -17.77
CA GLN A 472 16.94 -11.49 -18.11
C GLN A 472 15.50 -11.08 -17.90
N VAL A 473 15.25 -10.11 -17.00
CA VAL A 473 13.89 -9.65 -16.68
C VAL A 473 13.64 -8.25 -17.25
N MET A 474 14.61 -7.34 -17.15
CA MET A 474 14.40 -5.96 -17.60
C MET A 474 14.94 -5.69 -19.01
N GLY A 475 15.63 -6.67 -19.64
CA GLY A 475 16.19 -6.55 -20.98
C GLY A 475 17.28 -5.47 -21.13
N VAL A 476 17.98 -5.16 -20.03
CA VAL A 476 19.01 -4.12 -19.98
C VAL A 476 20.35 -4.77 -19.69
N PHE A 477 21.37 -4.45 -20.48
CA PHE A 477 22.71 -4.95 -20.21
C PHE A 477 23.22 -4.48 -18.84
N SER A 478 23.77 -5.38 -18.05
CA SER A 478 24.38 -5.10 -16.74
C SER A 478 25.64 -4.21 -16.87
N THR A 479 26.29 -4.28 -18.04
CA THR A 479 27.43 -3.42 -18.41
C THR A 479 27.06 -2.55 -19.61
N PRO A 480 27.47 -1.25 -19.63
CA PRO A 480 27.14 -0.35 -20.72
C PRO A 480 27.69 -0.84 -22.07
N PRO A 481 26.86 -1.11 -23.10
CA PRO A 481 27.32 -1.72 -24.35
C PRO A 481 28.13 -0.78 -25.25
N ASN A 482 28.06 0.54 -25.03
CA ASN A 482 28.72 1.52 -25.87
C ASN A 482 30.06 2.05 -25.30
N ILE A 483 30.60 1.39 -24.26
CA ILE A 483 31.84 1.78 -23.61
C ILE A 483 32.87 0.68 -23.88
N ALA A 484 34.03 1.04 -24.47
CA ALA A 484 35.07 0.10 -24.86
C ALA A 484 35.61 -0.71 -23.67
N GLU A 485 35.69 -0.09 -22.51
CA GLU A 485 36.15 -0.69 -21.26
C GLU A 485 35.24 -1.82 -20.75
N SER A 486 33.96 -1.79 -21.09
CA SER A 486 32.98 -2.85 -20.75
C SER A 486 33.35 -4.21 -21.35
N TYR A 487 34.14 -4.22 -22.43
CA TYR A 487 34.57 -5.43 -23.13
C TYR A 487 35.97 -5.90 -22.75
N LEU A 488 36.69 -5.20 -21.88
CA LEU A 488 38.10 -5.55 -21.55
C LEU A 488 38.23 -6.99 -21.04
N VAL A 489 37.37 -7.43 -20.12
CA VAL A 489 37.40 -8.80 -19.57
C VAL A 489 37.01 -9.82 -20.63
N SER A 490 35.99 -9.57 -21.43
CA SER A 490 35.59 -10.47 -22.53
C SER A 490 36.63 -10.54 -23.63
N ASN A 491 37.27 -9.43 -23.99
CA ASN A 491 38.39 -9.42 -24.94
C ASN A 491 39.60 -10.13 -24.38
N PHE A 492 39.87 -10.00 -23.09
CA PHE A 492 40.92 -10.75 -22.41
C PHE A 492 40.61 -12.25 -22.42
N GLU A 493 39.40 -12.67 -22.15
CA GLU A 493 38.99 -14.09 -22.24
C GLU A 493 39.19 -14.64 -23.65
N LYS A 494 38.79 -13.90 -24.67
CA LYS A 494 39.01 -14.31 -26.07
C LYS A 494 40.48 -14.43 -26.43
N SER A 495 41.33 -13.55 -25.91
CA SER A 495 42.77 -13.58 -26.16
C SER A 495 43.47 -14.81 -25.55
N LEU A 496 42.88 -15.40 -24.51
CA LEU A 496 43.39 -16.63 -23.89
C LEU A 496 43.13 -17.89 -24.74
N ILE A 497 42.22 -17.81 -25.73
CA ILE A 497 41.89 -18.97 -26.57
C ILE A 497 43.07 -19.32 -27.48
N GLY A 498 43.62 -20.52 -27.32
CA GLY A 498 44.76 -21.01 -28.11
C GLY A 498 46.14 -20.70 -27.50
N GLU A 499 46.22 -19.98 -26.39
CA GLU A 499 47.49 -19.78 -25.68
C GLU A 499 47.93 -21.07 -24.95
N LYS A 500 49.27 -21.29 -24.88
CA LYS A 500 49.82 -22.44 -24.16
C LYS A 500 50.03 -22.07 -22.68
N ASP A 501 51.23 -21.99 -22.17
CA ASP A 501 51.46 -21.81 -20.71
C ASP A 501 51.73 -20.36 -20.26
N ALA A 502 52.10 -19.46 -21.18
CA ALA A 502 52.38 -18.05 -20.90
C ALA A 502 51.39 -17.15 -21.61
N LEU A 503 51.05 -16.05 -20.98
CA LEU A 503 50.20 -15.01 -21.58
C LEU A 503 50.93 -14.36 -22.77
N SER A 504 50.26 -14.19 -23.88
CA SER A 504 50.78 -13.43 -25.03
C SER A 504 50.99 -11.96 -24.68
N ALA A 505 51.72 -11.23 -25.51
CA ALA A 505 51.87 -9.78 -25.33
C ALA A 505 50.52 -9.06 -25.37
N GLU A 506 49.58 -9.54 -26.18
CA GLU A 506 48.22 -9.01 -26.28
C GLU A 506 47.43 -9.26 -25.01
N SER A 507 47.40 -10.49 -24.51
CA SER A 507 46.71 -10.85 -23.27
C SER A 507 47.30 -10.10 -22.07
N LEU A 508 48.62 -9.94 -22.01
CA LEU A 508 49.27 -9.17 -20.96
C LEU A 508 48.91 -7.68 -21.04
N SER A 509 48.85 -7.12 -22.25
CA SER A 509 48.39 -5.72 -22.46
C SER A 509 46.95 -5.51 -21.99
N LEU A 510 46.04 -6.42 -22.33
CA LEU A 510 44.62 -6.37 -21.88
C LEU A 510 44.52 -6.54 -20.36
N TYR A 511 45.26 -7.46 -19.76
CA TYR A 511 45.32 -7.62 -18.33
C TYR A 511 45.79 -6.32 -17.62
N ASN A 512 46.86 -5.70 -18.10
CA ASN A 512 47.36 -4.43 -17.57
C ASN A 512 46.36 -3.29 -17.73
N LYS A 513 45.58 -3.28 -18.81
CA LYS A 513 44.49 -2.33 -19.00
C LYS A 513 43.37 -2.56 -17.97
N ILE A 514 43.01 -3.81 -17.70
CA ILE A 514 42.02 -4.16 -16.65
C ILE A 514 42.52 -3.65 -15.29
N VAL A 515 43.76 -3.90 -14.93
CA VAL A 515 44.37 -3.44 -13.67
C VAL A 515 44.38 -1.91 -13.56
N SER A 516 44.81 -1.23 -14.63
CA SER A 516 44.94 0.24 -14.64
C SER A 516 43.59 0.95 -14.64
N HIS A 517 42.56 0.37 -15.29
CA HIS A 517 41.23 0.97 -15.41
C HIS A 517 40.34 0.68 -14.19
N PHE A 518 40.23 -0.58 -13.81
CA PHE A 518 39.32 -1.00 -12.72
C PHE A 518 39.97 -1.05 -11.33
N GLY A 519 41.28 -1.06 -11.25
CA GLY A 519 42.04 -1.10 -9.99
C GLY A 519 42.27 -2.53 -9.46
N GLN A 520 43.19 -2.60 -8.47
CA GLN A 520 43.72 -3.91 -7.96
C GLN A 520 42.71 -4.75 -7.15
N HIS A 521 41.59 -4.14 -6.71
CA HIS A 521 40.59 -4.83 -5.87
C HIS A 521 39.25 -5.02 -6.60
N SER A 522 39.18 -4.75 -7.89
CA SER A 522 37.95 -4.82 -8.68
C SER A 522 37.45 -6.27 -8.89
N SER A 523 36.14 -6.40 -9.11
CA SER A 523 35.51 -7.67 -9.49
C SER A 523 35.99 -8.13 -10.87
N GLU A 524 36.26 -7.21 -11.78
CA GLU A 524 36.77 -7.42 -13.13
C GLU A 524 38.17 -8.05 -13.10
N LEU A 525 39.05 -7.57 -12.23
CA LEU A 525 40.37 -8.17 -12.05
C LEU A 525 40.28 -9.57 -11.45
N LYS A 526 39.41 -9.79 -10.45
CA LYS A 526 39.19 -11.14 -9.89
C LYS A 526 38.65 -12.11 -10.94
N LYS A 527 37.77 -11.65 -11.84
CA LYS A 527 37.31 -12.43 -13.00
C LYS A 527 38.47 -12.78 -13.93
N ALA A 528 39.30 -11.80 -14.30
CA ALA A 528 40.48 -12.01 -15.14
C ALA A 528 41.46 -13.01 -14.51
N ASP A 529 41.77 -12.92 -13.23
CA ASP A 529 42.62 -13.88 -12.50
C ASP A 529 42.02 -15.30 -12.49
N SER A 530 40.71 -15.40 -12.34
CA SER A 530 39.99 -16.68 -12.39
C SER A 530 40.07 -17.32 -13.77
N LEU A 531 39.95 -16.52 -14.84
CA LEU A 531 40.14 -16.99 -16.23
C LEU A 531 41.56 -17.50 -16.46
N ILE A 532 42.59 -16.85 -15.96
CA ILE A 532 43.98 -17.32 -16.03
C ILE A 532 44.14 -18.67 -15.34
N ARG A 533 43.58 -18.82 -14.14
CA ARG A 533 43.62 -20.08 -13.39
C ARG A 533 42.95 -21.23 -14.17
N LEU A 534 41.74 -20.97 -14.67
CA LEU A 534 40.98 -21.95 -15.48
C LEU A 534 41.74 -22.35 -16.75
N HIS A 535 42.33 -21.38 -17.44
CA HIS A 535 43.11 -21.61 -18.64
C HIS A 535 44.33 -22.52 -18.35
N ARG A 536 45.10 -22.22 -17.29
CA ARG A 536 46.22 -23.04 -16.83
C ARG A 536 45.80 -24.47 -16.46
N MET A 537 44.63 -24.64 -15.80
CA MET A 537 44.11 -25.97 -15.49
C MET A 537 43.71 -26.74 -16.73
N LYS A 538 43.02 -26.13 -17.69
CA LYS A 538 42.65 -26.76 -18.97
C LYS A 538 43.90 -27.24 -19.75
N ASN A 539 44.94 -26.43 -19.78
CA ASN A 539 46.20 -26.77 -20.45
C ASN A 539 46.92 -27.96 -19.77
N LYS A 540 46.93 -27.99 -18.42
CA LYS A 540 47.49 -29.14 -17.68
C LYS A 540 46.72 -30.44 -17.96
N ILE A 541 45.40 -30.40 -17.97
CA ILE A 541 44.55 -31.57 -18.28
C ILE A 541 44.76 -32.04 -19.71
N SER A 542 44.88 -31.12 -20.67
CA SER A 542 45.13 -31.44 -22.07
C SER A 542 46.52 -32.07 -22.30
N LYS A 543 47.55 -31.62 -21.56
CA LYS A 543 48.89 -32.25 -21.56
C LYS A 543 48.84 -33.66 -20.97
N ALA A 544 48.22 -33.83 -19.82
CA ALA A 544 48.09 -35.13 -19.15
C ALA A 544 47.28 -36.17 -19.96
N LYS A 545 46.28 -35.72 -20.76
CA LYS A 545 45.58 -36.60 -21.70
C LYS A 545 46.48 -37.05 -22.87
N ARG A 546 47.24 -36.12 -23.48
CA ARG A 546 48.16 -36.44 -24.58
C ARG A 546 49.33 -37.38 -24.15
N GLU A 547 49.75 -37.27 -22.89
CA GLU A 547 50.77 -38.17 -22.31
C GLU A 547 50.21 -39.56 -21.96
N LYS A 548 48.91 -39.74 -21.84
CA LYS A 548 48.26 -41.06 -21.65
C LYS A 548 47.88 -41.76 -22.96
N ASP A 549 47.72 -40.98 -24.03
CA ASP A 549 47.33 -41.48 -25.36
C ASP A 549 48.60 -41.81 -26.25
N ASN A 550 49.82 -41.50 -25.79
CA ASN A 550 51.09 -41.88 -26.29
C ASN A 550 51.73 -42.95 -25.37
#